data_8dd3c6e840a55f8f92970b7f7a82fc2e
#
_entry.id   8dd3c6e840a55f8f92970b7f7a82fc2e
#
_cell.length_a   1.000
_cell.length_b   1.000
_cell.length_c   1.000
_cell.angle_alpha   90.00
_cell.angle_beta   90.00
_cell.angle_gamma   90.00
#
_symmetry.space_group_name_H-M   'P 1'
#
loop_
_entity.id
_entity.type
_entity.pdbx_description
1 polymer ?
#
loop_
_entity_poly.entity_id
_entity_poly.type
_entity_poly.pdbx_seq_one_letter_code
_entity_poly.pdbx_strand_id
1 'polypeptide(L)'
;MENILSLIIWLPIIGIGVIAFIPRGKNDLIRIVSAITTGFQFILTLVLWGGFDKNIGSMQFVERLDWIPSLNISYILGVDGLSLPMVILTGLLFFIGIFVSWTIEKAVKGYYALFLLLNVGVMGVFLSLDFFLFYVFWEVMLLPMYFLIGMWGGPQREYAAIKFFLYTLFGSVLMLIGVLGLYFTCGQTFDILELQQIAPTALNGVLWWGVSALKIIWVLLFIGFAIKVPVFPFHTWLPLAHVEAPTAISVLLAGILLKLGVYGILRVNYGLMPDGVYWFSGALAFLGLINVIWGGLCALAQTDLKKLVAYSSVNHMGYSLIGMAAVIAAGESNGLNLKAAQAGLGGAVFQMFN
;
A
#
# COMPACT_ATOMS: atom_id res chain seq x y z
N MET A 1 1.38 -10.38 24.65
CA MET A 1 1.54 -10.20 23.18
C MET A 1 2.16 -8.82 22.87
N GLU A 2 3.01 -8.39 23.78
CA GLU A 2 3.81 -7.19 23.58
C GLU A 2 4.76 -7.42 22.39
N ASN A 3 4.89 -6.44 21.50
CA ASN A 3 5.76 -6.45 20.31
C ASN A 3 5.45 -7.49 19.22
N ILE A 4 4.19 -7.94 19.09
CA ILE A 4 3.80 -8.88 18.02
C ILE A 4 3.89 -8.24 16.62
N LEU A 5 3.57 -6.93 16.49
CA LEU A 5 3.63 -6.21 15.23
C LEU A 5 5.06 -6.05 14.74
N SER A 6 5.97 -5.67 15.65
CA SER A 6 7.41 -5.60 15.34
C SER A 6 7.94 -6.98 14.92
N LEU A 7 7.53 -8.06 15.59
CA LEU A 7 7.94 -9.41 15.20
C LEU A 7 7.44 -9.75 13.79
N ILE A 8 6.20 -9.43 13.44
CA ILE A 8 5.65 -9.64 12.10
C ILE A 8 6.47 -8.89 11.04
N ILE A 9 6.86 -7.64 11.29
CA ILE A 9 7.62 -6.83 10.32
C ILE A 9 9.05 -7.35 10.17
N TRP A 10 9.75 -7.62 11.28
CA TRP A 10 11.19 -7.88 11.26
C TRP A 10 11.57 -9.35 11.09
N LEU A 11 10.63 -10.29 11.24
CA LEU A 11 10.89 -11.72 11.03
C LEU A 11 11.49 -12.04 9.65
N PRO A 12 11.03 -11.44 8.52
CA PRO A 12 11.66 -11.69 7.22
C PRO A 12 13.11 -11.21 7.14
N ILE A 13 13.51 -10.18 7.90
CA ILE A 13 14.92 -9.73 7.97
C ILE A 13 15.78 -10.83 8.62
N ILE A 14 15.28 -11.49 9.67
CA ILE A 14 15.95 -12.63 10.27
C ILE A 14 16.11 -13.74 9.21
N GLY A 15 15.07 -14.01 8.44
CA GLY A 15 15.11 -14.94 7.30
C GLY A 15 16.19 -14.60 6.28
N ILE A 16 16.29 -13.30 5.89
CA ILE A 16 17.35 -12.80 4.99
C ILE A 16 18.73 -13.06 5.61
N GLY A 17 18.91 -12.78 6.90
CA GLY A 17 20.14 -13.03 7.63
C GLY A 17 20.54 -14.51 7.56
N VAL A 18 19.62 -15.44 7.84
CA VAL A 18 19.87 -16.88 7.74
C VAL A 18 20.25 -17.27 6.30
N ILE A 19 19.52 -16.80 5.30
CA ILE A 19 19.81 -17.06 3.88
C ILE A 19 21.22 -16.56 3.52
N ALA A 20 21.65 -15.44 4.08
CA ALA A 20 22.98 -14.87 3.79
C ALA A 20 24.13 -15.83 4.19
N PHE A 21 23.97 -16.66 5.20
CA PHE A 21 24.97 -17.64 5.62
C PHE A 21 24.88 -18.98 4.88
N ILE A 22 23.81 -19.27 4.14
CA ILE A 22 23.69 -20.52 3.37
C ILE A 22 24.67 -20.48 2.19
N PRO A 23 25.50 -21.52 1.96
CA PRO A 23 26.42 -21.60 0.83
C PRO A 23 25.69 -21.54 -0.52
N ARG A 24 26.36 -20.96 -1.53
CA ARG A 24 25.83 -20.93 -2.90
C ARG A 24 25.67 -22.37 -3.42
N GLY A 25 24.56 -22.68 -4.06
CA GLY A 25 24.25 -24.02 -4.60
C GLY A 25 23.29 -24.85 -3.76
N LYS A 26 23.04 -24.50 -2.48
CA LYS A 26 21.99 -25.14 -1.66
C LYS A 26 20.64 -24.47 -1.83
N ASN A 27 20.14 -24.43 -3.07
CA ASN A 27 18.93 -23.71 -3.45
C ASN A 27 17.69 -24.18 -2.68
N ASP A 28 17.54 -25.50 -2.46
CA ASP A 28 16.39 -26.04 -1.75
C ASP A 28 16.37 -25.62 -0.28
N LEU A 29 17.54 -25.52 0.37
CA LEU A 29 17.61 -25.02 1.73
C LEU A 29 17.18 -23.55 1.82
N ILE A 30 17.56 -22.71 0.82
CA ILE A 30 17.13 -21.31 0.75
C ILE A 30 15.60 -21.22 0.61
N ARG A 31 15.01 -22.04 -0.26
CA ARG A 31 13.55 -22.11 -0.47
C ARG A 31 12.81 -22.52 0.81
N ILE A 32 13.31 -23.57 1.49
CA ILE A 32 12.75 -24.08 2.74
C ILE A 32 12.81 -23.02 3.85
N VAL A 33 13.96 -22.37 4.04
CA VAL A 33 14.11 -21.29 5.03
C VAL A 33 13.14 -20.14 4.74
N SER A 34 13.01 -19.75 3.49
CA SER A 34 12.06 -18.69 3.09
C SER A 34 10.60 -19.11 3.36
N ALA A 35 10.24 -20.36 3.07
CA ALA A 35 8.91 -20.91 3.33
C ALA A 35 8.60 -20.98 4.84
N ILE A 36 9.55 -21.41 5.65
CA ILE A 36 9.41 -21.44 7.13
C ILE A 36 9.23 -20.00 7.65
N THR A 37 10.05 -19.06 7.19
CA THR A 37 9.99 -17.65 7.63
C THR A 37 8.63 -17.03 7.31
N THR A 38 8.16 -17.14 6.07
CA THR A 38 6.87 -16.57 5.65
C THR A 38 5.69 -17.35 6.24
N GLY A 39 5.81 -18.67 6.41
CA GLY A 39 4.78 -19.50 7.06
C GLY A 39 4.61 -19.13 8.53
N PHE A 40 5.73 -18.96 9.26
CA PHE A 40 5.67 -18.53 10.65
C PHE A 40 5.11 -17.10 10.77
N GLN A 41 5.50 -16.18 9.89
CA GLN A 41 4.93 -14.84 9.82
C GLN A 41 3.41 -14.90 9.59
N PHE A 42 2.95 -15.74 8.66
CA PHE A 42 1.50 -15.89 8.41
C PHE A 42 0.77 -16.44 9.65
N ILE A 43 1.34 -17.39 10.37
CA ILE A 43 0.77 -17.88 11.64
C ILE A 43 0.67 -16.73 12.66
N LEU A 44 1.68 -15.86 12.77
CA LEU A 44 1.61 -14.69 13.66
C LEU A 44 0.49 -13.73 13.27
N THR A 45 0.20 -13.53 11.97
CA THR A 45 -0.95 -12.71 11.56
C THR A 45 -2.29 -13.34 11.95
N LEU A 46 -2.40 -14.68 11.95
CA LEU A 46 -3.60 -15.38 12.43
C LEU A 46 -3.73 -15.30 13.96
N VAL A 47 -2.63 -15.35 14.70
CA VAL A 47 -2.61 -15.12 16.15
C VAL A 47 -3.05 -13.69 16.47
N LEU A 48 -2.57 -12.70 15.69
CA LEU A 48 -3.00 -11.32 15.80
C LEU A 48 -4.51 -11.18 15.58
N TRP A 49 -5.06 -11.85 14.56
CA TRP A 49 -6.50 -11.88 14.30
C TRP A 49 -7.30 -12.51 15.45
N GLY A 50 -6.80 -13.60 16.03
CA GLY A 50 -7.44 -14.26 17.18
C GLY A 50 -7.51 -13.40 18.44
N GLY A 51 -6.56 -12.47 18.60
CA GLY A 51 -6.52 -11.52 19.73
C GLY A 51 -7.21 -10.18 19.46
N PHE A 52 -7.69 -9.95 18.22
CA PHE A 52 -8.31 -8.67 17.84
C PHE A 52 -9.78 -8.57 18.31
N ASP A 53 -10.09 -7.52 19.04
CA ASP A 53 -11.48 -7.23 19.47
C ASP A 53 -12.20 -6.40 18.39
N LYS A 54 -13.22 -6.99 17.78
CA LYS A 54 -14.03 -6.37 16.73
C LYS A 54 -14.93 -5.23 17.23
N ASN A 55 -15.15 -5.12 18.53
CA ASN A 55 -16.02 -4.11 19.13
C ASN A 55 -15.28 -2.80 19.46
N ILE A 56 -13.96 -2.82 19.38
CA ILE A 56 -13.12 -1.66 19.65
C ILE A 56 -12.79 -0.97 18.33
N GLY A 57 -13.25 0.28 18.16
CA GLY A 57 -13.00 1.09 16.95
C GLY A 57 -11.64 1.81 16.94
N SER A 58 -10.88 1.78 18.03
CA SER A 58 -9.55 2.37 18.12
C SER A 58 -8.44 1.42 17.69
N MET A 59 -7.21 1.95 17.52
CA MET A 59 -6.03 1.14 17.25
C MET A 59 -5.75 0.15 18.37
N GLN A 60 -5.40 -1.07 18.00
CA GLN A 60 -5.06 -2.15 18.94
C GLN A 60 -3.62 -2.60 18.74
N PHE A 61 -3.05 -3.28 19.75
CA PHE A 61 -1.66 -3.74 19.77
C PHE A 61 -0.65 -2.63 19.51
N VAL A 62 -0.93 -1.41 19.98
CA VAL A 62 -0.06 -0.25 19.74
C VAL A 62 1.31 -0.46 20.38
N GLU A 63 2.34 -0.39 19.56
CA GLU A 63 3.75 -0.41 19.96
C GLU A 63 4.34 0.98 19.70
N ARG A 64 4.98 1.59 20.70
CA ARG A 64 5.56 2.95 20.57
C ARG A 64 6.96 2.98 21.16
N LEU A 65 7.91 3.50 20.35
CA LEU A 65 9.29 3.77 20.75
C LEU A 65 9.73 5.09 20.11
N ASP A 66 10.38 5.95 20.88
CA ASP A 66 10.97 7.17 20.33
C ASP A 66 12.17 6.82 19.47
N TRP A 67 12.17 7.26 18.20
CA TRP A 67 13.25 6.96 17.25
C TRP A 67 14.16 8.16 17.04
N ILE A 68 13.61 9.31 16.60
CA ILE A 68 14.37 10.56 16.38
C ILE A 68 13.62 11.70 17.09
N PRO A 69 13.86 11.90 18.40
CA PRO A 69 13.10 12.88 19.20
C PRO A 69 13.25 14.33 18.69
N SER A 70 14.40 14.68 18.10
CA SER A 70 14.65 16.02 17.55
C SER A 70 13.71 16.43 16.41
N LEU A 71 13.10 15.46 15.73
CA LEU A 71 12.15 15.65 14.62
C LEU A 71 10.74 15.14 14.97
N ASN A 72 10.49 14.75 16.23
CA ASN A 72 9.26 14.11 16.65
C ASN A 72 8.89 12.87 15.81
N ILE A 73 9.90 12.09 15.40
CA ILE A 73 9.72 10.83 14.69
C ILE A 73 9.75 9.70 15.69
N SER A 74 8.71 8.88 15.67
CA SER A 74 8.56 7.74 16.55
C SER A 74 8.31 6.44 15.76
N TYR A 75 8.81 5.34 16.27
CA TYR A 75 8.44 4.03 15.79
C TYR A 75 7.10 3.66 16.42
N ILE A 76 6.00 3.93 15.71
CA ILE A 76 4.66 3.66 16.18
C ILE A 76 4.01 2.67 15.22
N LEU A 77 3.59 1.54 15.76
CA LEU A 77 2.83 0.52 15.05
C LEU A 77 1.47 0.33 15.69
N GLY A 78 0.50 -0.07 14.91
CA GLY A 78 -0.84 -0.41 15.39
C GLY A 78 -1.68 -1.07 14.31
N VAL A 79 -2.76 -1.68 14.72
CA VAL A 79 -3.68 -2.37 13.81
C VAL A 79 -5.13 -2.02 14.16
N ASP A 80 -5.95 -1.88 13.13
CA ASP A 80 -7.39 -1.68 13.22
C ASP A 80 -8.14 -2.55 12.21
N GLY A 81 -9.45 -2.37 12.11
CA GLY A 81 -10.30 -3.11 11.19
C GLY A 81 -10.00 -2.90 9.70
N LEU A 82 -9.27 -1.83 9.32
CA LEU A 82 -8.84 -1.57 7.95
C LEU A 82 -7.51 -2.28 7.64
N SER A 83 -6.55 -2.21 8.56
CA SER A 83 -5.20 -2.76 8.34
C SER A 83 -5.11 -4.27 8.60
N LEU A 84 -5.82 -4.80 9.61
CA LEU A 84 -5.75 -6.21 9.99
C LEU A 84 -6.00 -7.18 8.84
N PRO A 85 -7.11 -7.06 8.07
CA PRO A 85 -7.36 -7.94 6.94
C PRO A 85 -6.26 -7.87 5.88
N MET A 86 -5.68 -6.68 5.64
CA MET A 86 -4.59 -6.49 4.67
C MET A 86 -3.29 -7.15 5.16
N VAL A 87 -3.01 -7.11 6.45
CA VAL A 87 -1.88 -7.80 7.08
C VAL A 87 -2.00 -9.32 6.92
N ILE A 88 -3.20 -9.88 7.17
CA ILE A 88 -3.46 -11.31 7.01
C ILE A 88 -3.31 -11.73 5.54
N LEU A 89 -3.91 -10.96 4.62
CA LEU A 89 -3.81 -11.21 3.18
C LEU A 89 -2.36 -11.15 2.71
N THR A 90 -1.58 -10.18 3.21
CA THR A 90 -0.15 -10.05 2.93
C THR A 90 0.60 -11.29 3.38
N GLY A 91 0.43 -11.73 4.63
CA GLY A 91 1.06 -12.94 5.14
C GLY A 91 0.75 -14.17 4.30
N LEU A 92 -0.52 -14.35 3.93
CA LEU A 92 -0.99 -15.46 3.08
C LEU A 92 -0.33 -15.42 1.69
N LEU A 93 -0.38 -14.26 1.00
CA LEU A 93 0.11 -14.16 -0.37
C LEU A 93 1.65 -14.25 -0.45
N PHE A 94 2.38 -13.73 0.54
CA PHE A 94 3.82 -13.94 0.60
C PHE A 94 4.17 -15.39 0.88
N PHE A 95 3.45 -16.08 1.74
CA PHE A 95 3.64 -17.52 1.99
C PHE A 95 3.38 -18.35 0.73
N ILE A 96 2.24 -18.16 0.06
CA ILE A 96 1.92 -18.86 -1.20
C ILE A 96 2.94 -18.49 -2.30
N GLY A 97 3.35 -17.22 -2.37
CA GLY A 97 4.32 -16.71 -3.34
C GLY A 97 5.66 -17.44 -3.31
N ILE A 98 6.11 -17.94 -2.16
CA ILE A 98 7.31 -18.78 -2.06
C ILE A 98 7.16 -20.08 -2.88
N PHE A 99 6.01 -20.74 -2.77
CA PHE A 99 5.76 -22.00 -3.50
C PHE A 99 5.59 -21.76 -5.01
N VAL A 100 4.94 -20.66 -5.40
CA VAL A 100 4.84 -20.26 -6.81
C VAL A 100 6.23 -19.93 -7.39
N SER A 101 7.16 -19.45 -6.56
CA SER A 101 8.54 -19.13 -6.94
C SER A 101 9.49 -20.33 -6.92
N TRP A 102 9.01 -21.56 -6.61
CA TRP A 102 9.87 -22.73 -6.42
C TRP A 102 10.68 -23.10 -7.66
N THR A 103 10.20 -22.72 -8.83
CA THR A 103 10.84 -22.98 -10.14
C THR A 103 11.94 -21.98 -10.50
N ILE A 104 12.19 -20.96 -9.69
CA ILE A 104 13.25 -19.97 -9.94
C ILE A 104 14.62 -20.64 -9.72
N GLU A 105 15.45 -20.68 -10.76
CA GLU A 105 16.78 -21.28 -10.72
C GLU A 105 17.91 -20.24 -10.78
N LYS A 106 17.66 -19.09 -11.41
CA LYS A 106 18.64 -18.02 -11.57
C LYS A 106 18.79 -17.22 -10.27
N ALA A 107 20.00 -17.12 -9.72
CA ALA A 107 20.35 -16.27 -8.60
C ALA A 107 19.36 -16.41 -7.40
N VAL A 108 19.03 -17.64 -7.05
CA VAL A 108 18.00 -18.03 -6.06
C VAL A 108 18.13 -17.27 -4.75
N LYS A 109 19.35 -17.16 -4.21
CA LYS A 109 19.63 -16.46 -2.97
C LYS A 109 19.22 -14.98 -3.01
N GLY A 110 19.57 -14.29 -4.10
CA GLY A 110 19.18 -12.88 -4.31
C GLY A 110 17.67 -12.71 -4.47
N TYR A 111 17.02 -13.61 -5.20
CA TYR A 111 15.58 -13.61 -5.41
C TYR A 111 14.82 -13.67 -4.08
N TYR A 112 15.10 -14.68 -3.25
CA TYR A 112 14.37 -14.86 -2.00
C TYR A 112 14.72 -13.80 -0.96
N ALA A 113 15.95 -13.29 -0.94
CA ALA A 113 16.30 -12.16 -0.08
C ALA A 113 15.50 -10.89 -0.45
N LEU A 114 15.40 -10.55 -1.73
CA LEU A 114 14.60 -9.42 -2.21
C LEU A 114 13.10 -9.64 -2.00
N PHE A 115 12.63 -10.88 -2.16
CA PHE A 115 11.23 -11.24 -1.90
C PHE A 115 10.86 -11.03 -0.41
N LEU A 116 11.71 -11.44 0.50
CA LEU A 116 11.53 -11.22 1.93
C LEU A 116 11.66 -9.73 2.31
N LEU A 117 12.57 -8.99 1.67
CA LEU A 117 12.69 -7.55 1.89
C LEU A 117 11.44 -6.78 1.41
N LEU A 118 10.86 -7.19 0.28
CA LEU A 118 9.59 -6.65 -0.20
C LEU A 118 8.47 -6.87 0.84
N ASN A 119 8.43 -8.04 1.45
CA ASN A 119 7.47 -8.37 2.51
C ASN A 119 7.58 -7.42 3.71
N VAL A 120 8.80 -7.12 4.17
CA VAL A 120 9.05 -6.15 5.25
C VAL A 120 8.44 -4.79 4.92
N GLY A 121 8.70 -4.27 3.71
CA GLY A 121 8.16 -2.97 3.28
C GLY A 121 6.64 -2.96 3.27
N VAL A 122 6.00 -3.99 2.70
CA VAL A 122 4.54 -4.08 2.59
C VAL A 122 3.88 -4.20 3.98
N MET A 123 4.39 -5.08 4.84
CA MET A 123 3.88 -5.21 6.23
C MET A 123 4.05 -3.93 7.01
N GLY A 124 5.21 -3.28 6.87
CA GLY A 124 5.51 -2.02 7.54
C GLY A 124 4.54 -0.91 7.15
N VAL A 125 4.16 -0.78 5.88
CA VAL A 125 3.19 0.23 5.44
C VAL A 125 1.82 0.02 6.09
N PHE A 126 1.32 -1.22 6.17
CA PHE A 126 0.00 -1.48 6.77
C PHE A 126 -0.05 -1.30 8.29
N LEU A 127 1.10 -1.40 8.97
CA LEU A 127 1.18 -1.36 10.42
C LEU A 127 1.67 -0.02 10.96
N SER A 128 2.32 0.83 10.15
CA SER A 128 2.88 2.11 10.60
C SER A 128 1.80 3.14 10.93
N LEU A 129 1.94 3.78 12.08
CA LEU A 129 1.12 4.89 12.56
C LEU A 129 1.92 6.20 12.69
N ASP A 130 3.21 6.20 12.38
CA ASP A 130 4.03 7.38 12.17
C ASP A 130 4.21 7.58 10.65
N PHE A 131 3.99 8.80 10.17
CA PHE A 131 3.96 9.06 8.73
C PHE A 131 5.34 9.00 8.08
N PHE A 132 6.40 9.33 8.83
CA PHE A 132 7.77 9.16 8.36
C PHE A 132 8.13 7.67 8.26
N LEU A 133 7.78 6.89 9.27
CA LEU A 133 7.95 5.44 9.27
C LEU A 133 7.17 4.78 8.12
N PHE A 134 5.93 5.19 7.90
CA PHE A 134 5.11 4.79 6.76
C PHE A 134 5.84 5.05 5.43
N TYR A 135 6.40 6.26 5.27
CA TYR A 135 7.13 6.63 4.06
C TYR A 135 8.41 5.79 3.88
N VAL A 136 9.16 5.54 4.94
CA VAL A 136 10.34 4.66 4.88
C VAL A 136 9.98 3.28 4.37
N PHE A 137 8.94 2.64 4.91
CA PHE A 137 8.50 1.33 4.43
C PHE A 137 7.94 1.37 3.01
N TRP A 138 7.28 2.47 2.63
CA TRP A 138 6.82 2.70 1.26
C TRP A 138 7.96 2.73 0.25
N GLU A 139 9.07 3.37 0.59
CA GLU A 139 10.27 3.41 -0.26
C GLU A 139 11.04 2.09 -0.27
N VAL A 140 11.14 1.42 0.89
CA VAL A 140 11.86 0.14 1.01
C VAL A 140 11.33 -0.91 0.03
N MET A 141 10.05 -0.90 -0.33
CA MET A 141 9.53 -1.88 -1.29
C MET A 141 9.85 -1.57 -2.75
N LEU A 142 10.26 -0.34 -3.10
CA LEU A 142 10.58 0.02 -4.49
C LEU A 142 11.80 -0.71 -5.02
N LEU A 143 12.87 -0.74 -4.23
CA LEU A 143 14.14 -1.35 -4.60
C LEU A 143 14.00 -2.87 -4.88
N PRO A 144 13.41 -3.68 -4.00
CA PRO A 144 13.16 -5.09 -4.27
C PRO A 144 12.34 -5.31 -5.53
N MET A 145 11.26 -4.55 -5.73
CA MET A 145 10.41 -4.69 -6.91
C MET A 145 11.14 -4.37 -8.20
N TYR A 146 11.94 -3.31 -8.22
CA TYR A 146 12.77 -2.95 -9.38
C TYR A 146 13.67 -4.12 -9.79
N PHE A 147 14.39 -4.71 -8.85
CA PHE A 147 15.28 -5.83 -9.13
C PHE A 147 14.52 -7.12 -9.46
N LEU A 148 13.42 -7.42 -8.77
CA LEU A 148 12.62 -8.62 -9.02
C LEU A 148 12.03 -8.62 -10.44
N ILE A 149 11.59 -7.47 -10.94
CA ILE A 149 11.15 -7.31 -12.35
C ILE A 149 12.36 -7.32 -13.29
N GLY A 150 13.40 -6.53 -13.01
CA GLY A 150 14.50 -6.29 -13.93
C GLY A 150 15.45 -7.48 -14.12
N MET A 151 15.62 -8.36 -13.11
CA MET A 151 16.54 -9.49 -13.17
C MET A 151 15.87 -10.81 -13.56
N TRP A 152 14.63 -11.05 -13.12
CA TRP A 152 13.89 -12.31 -13.33
C TRP A 152 12.67 -12.16 -14.24
N GLY A 153 12.44 -10.96 -14.78
CA GLY A 153 11.35 -10.69 -15.71
C GLY A 153 11.58 -11.21 -17.12
N GLY A 154 10.58 -10.98 -17.98
CA GLY A 154 10.53 -11.38 -19.39
C GLY A 154 11.45 -10.56 -20.31
N PRO A 155 11.15 -10.57 -21.63
CA PRO A 155 12.02 -9.94 -22.63
C PRO A 155 12.20 -8.42 -22.48
N GLN A 156 11.15 -7.69 -22.05
CA GLN A 156 11.18 -6.22 -21.88
C GLN A 156 11.36 -5.80 -20.41
N ARG A 157 11.89 -6.69 -19.56
CA ARG A 157 12.02 -6.50 -18.11
C ARG A 157 12.72 -5.21 -17.70
N GLU A 158 13.78 -4.81 -18.41
CA GLU A 158 14.55 -3.60 -18.06
C GLU A 158 13.70 -2.33 -18.23
N TYR A 159 13.03 -2.21 -19.37
CA TYR A 159 12.13 -1.09 -19.63
C TYR A 159 10.95 -1.09 -18.65
N ALA A 160 10.36 -2.26 -18.35
CA ALA A 160 9.28 -2.40 -17.39
C ALA A 160 9.71 -2.00 -15.98
N ALA A 161 10.90 -2.45 -15.53
CA ALA A 161 11.44 -2.11 -14.23
C ALA A 161 11.74 -0.61 -14.08
N ILE A 162 12.38 -0.01 -15.09
CA ILE A 162 12.69 1.44 -15.10
C ILE A 162 11.39 2.25 -15.09
N LYS A 163 10.42 1.90 -15.93
CA LYS A 163 9.13 2.60 -15.98
C LYS A 163 8.38 2.49 -14.65
N PHE A 164 8.30 1.30 -14.06
CA PHE A 164 7.73 1.09 -12.73
C PHE A 164 8.41 1.99 -11.69
N PHE A 165 9.74 1.94 -11.64
CA PHE A 165 10.52 2.69 -10.67
C PHE A 165 10.32 4.20 -10.79
N LEU A 166 10.44 4.76 -12.01
CA LEU A 166 10.29 6.20 -12.24
C LEU A 166 8.87 6.71 -11.91
N TYR A 167 7.83 5.95 -12.30
CA TYR A 167 6.44 6.33 -11.97
C TYR A 167 6.21 6.34 -10.47
N THR A 168 6.62 5.27 -9.79
CA THR A 168 6.39 5.14 -8.35
C THR A 168 7.25 6.11 -7.55
N LEU A 169 8.51 6.33 -7.94
CA LEU A 169 9.39 7.33 -7.32
C LEU A 169 8.83 8.76 -7.48
N PHE A 170 8.36 9.12 -8.67
CA PHE A 170 7.75 10.43 -8.89
C PHE A 170 6.53 10.64 -7.96
N GLY A 171 5.68 9.63 -7.83
CA GLY A 171 4.54 9.67 -6.91
C GLY A 171 4.94 9.81 -5.45
N SER A 172 5.95 9.06 -5.03
CA SER A 172 6.40 9.09 -3.63
C SER A 172 7.10 10.41 -3.27
N VAL A 173 7.80 11.04 -4.20
CA VAL A 173 8.36 12.39 -3.99
C VAL A 173 7.25 13.42 -3.78
N LEU A 174 6.18 13.39 -4.57
CA LEU A 174 5.01 14.26 -4.36
C LEU A 174 4.32 13.97 -3.02
N MET A 175 4.19 12.69 -2.66
CA MET A 175 3.68 12.29 -1.35
C MET A 175 4.56 12.83 -0.23
N LEU A 176 5.90 12.77 -0.34
CA LEU A 176 6.82 13.32 0.65
C LEU A 176 6.62 14.82 0.84
N ILE A 177 6.45 15.57 -0.24
CA ILE A 177 6.15 17.01 -0.17
C ILE A 177 4.83 17.25 0.60
N GLY A 178 3.81 16.43 0.35
CA GLY A 178 2.55 16.47 1.10
C GLY A 178 2.73 16.15 2.59
N VAL A 179 3.52 15.12 2.93
CA VAL A 179 3.87 14.75 4.31
C VAL A 179 4.59 15.88 5.03
N LEU A 180 5.61 16.49 4.39
CA LEU A 180 6.32 17.64 4.95
C LEU A 180 5.40 18.85 5.10
N GLY A 181 4.47 19.04 4.15
CA GLY A 181 3.44 20.06 4.27
C GLY A 181 2.56 19.89 5.51
N LEU A 182 2.11 18.67 5.81
CA LEU A 182 1.40 18.34 7.06
C LEU A 182 2.28 18.62 8.28
N TYR A 183 3.51 18.11 8.28
CA TYR A 183 4.45 18.29 9.38
C TYR A 183 4.64 19.76 9.76
N PHE A 184 4.97 20.63 8.81
CA PHE A 184 5.23 22.04 9.10
C PHE A 184 3.96 22.84 9.43
N THR A 185 2.78 22.40 9.00
CA THR A 185 1.53 23.13 9.22
C THR A 185 0.79 22.62 10.48
N CYS A 186 0.97 21.34 10.85
CA CYS A 186 0.22 20.67 11.90
C CYS A 186 1.06 20.35 13.16
N GLY A 187 1.85 21.30 13.65
CA GLY A 187 2.53 21.18 14.94
C GLY A 187 3.81 20.35 14.97
N GLN A 188 4.43 20.11 13.81
CA GLN A 188 5.70 19.37 13.66
C GLN A 188 5.64 17.93 14.21
N THR A 189 4.55 17.23 13.96
CA THR A 189 4.36 15.82 14.32
C THR A 189 4.19 14.95 13.08
N PHE A 190 4.67 13.69 13.14
CA PHE A 190 4.43 12.65 12.15
C PHE A 190 3.45 11.59 12.65
N ASP A 191 3.03 11.65 13.94
CA ASP A 191 2.05 10.72 14.49
C ASP A 191 0.70 10.89 13.78
N ILE A 192 0.27 9.85 13.04
CA ILE A 192 -0.97 9.86 12.25
C ILE A 192 -2.19 10.05 13.14
N LEU A 193 -2.19 9.51 14.38
CA LEU A 193 -3.31 9.64 15.30
C LEU A 193 -3.43 11.06 15.84
N GLU A 194 -2.31 11.70 16.10
CA GLU A 194 -2.26 13.11 16.49
C GLU A 194 -2.67 14.02 15.32
N LEU A 195 -2.14 13.75 14.13
CA LEU A 195 -2.50 14.47 12.89
C LEU A 195 -4.00 14.39 12.58
N GLN A 196 -4.68 13.27 12.87
CA GLN A 196 -6.12 13.14 12.69
C GLN A 196 -6.92 14.15 13.53
N GLN A 197 -6.40 14.55 14.68
CA GLN A 197 -7.05 15.52 15.56
C GLN A 197 -6.70 16.97 15.19
N ILE A 198 -5.47 17.21 14.78
CA ILE A 198 -4.94 18.56 14.55
C ILE A 198 -5.19 19.06 13.13
N ALA A 199 -5.01 18.20 12.10
CA ALA A 199 -5.01 18.63 10.71
C ALA A 199 -6.31 19.29 10.24
N PRO A 200 -7.53 18.86 10.62
CA PRO A 200 -8.76 19.50 10.20
C PRO A 200 -8.85 20.98 10.63
N THR A 201 -8.30 21.32 11.78
CA THR A 201 -8.31 22.69 12.31
C THR A 201 -7.09 23.49 11.86
N ALA A 202 -5.89 22.89 11.88
CA ALA A 202 -4.64 23.57 11.54
C ALA A 202 -4.55 23.96 10.06
N LEU A 203 -5.16 23.20 9.16
CA LEU A 203 -5.15 23.49 7.72
C LEU A 203 -6.26 24.47 7.31
N ASN A 204 -7.23 24.75 8.19
CA ASN A 204 -8.33 25.62 7.88
C ASN A 204 -7.87 27.08 7.74
N GLY A 205 -8.20 27.71 6.61
CA GLY A 205 -7.84 29.10 6.33
C GLY A 205 -6.37 29.33 5.93
N VAL A 206 -5.51 28.33 5.99
CA VAL A 206 -4.11 28.46 5.57
C VAL A 206 -4.02 28.49 4.04
N LEU A 207 -3.32 29.50 3.51
CA LEU A 207 -3.11 29.67 2.07
C LEU A 207 -1.64 29.55 1.70
N TRP A 208 -1.34 28.73 0.70
CA TRP A 208 -0.04 28.67 0.03
C TRP A 208 -0.20 29.21 -1.39
N TRP A 209 0.52 30.27 -1.72
CA TRP A 209 0.42 30.94 -3.04
C TRP A 209 -1.02 31.30 -3.42
N GLY A 210 -1.87 31.65 -2.46
CA GLY A 210 -3.28 32.00 -2.70
C GLY A 210 -4.24 30.82 -2.85
N VAL A 211 -3.76 29.59 -2.71
CA VAL A 211 -4.58 28.37 -2.76
C VAL A 211 -4.61 27.73 -1.35
N SER A 212 -5.74 27.12 -0.99
CA SER A 212 -5.85 26.41 0.29
C SER A 212 -4.78 25.34 0.44
N ALA A 213 -3.99 25.40 1.53
CA ALA A 213 -2.95 24.43 1.85
C ALA A 213 -3.52 23.01 1.95
N LEU A 214 -4.71 22.86 2.54
CA LEU A 214 -5.44 21.59 2.60
C LEU A 214 -5.61 20.96 1.21
N LYS A 215 -6.03 21.75 0.21
CA LYS A 215 -6.24 21.25 -1.16
C LYS A 215 -4.93 20.84 -1.83
N ILE A 216 -3.87 21.63 -1.64
CA ILE A 216 -2.54 21.32 -2.20
C ILE A 216 -2.00 20.03 -1.60
N ILE A 217 -2.00 19.92 -0.27
CA ILE A 217 -1.51 18.73 0.44
C ILE A 217 -2.34 17.51 0.05
N TRP A 218 -3.66 17.65 0.02
CA TRP A 218 -4.58 16.57 -0.35
C TRP A 218 -4.25 16.01 -1.74
N VAL A 219 -4.05 16.89 -2.74
CA VAL A 219 -3.73 16.48 -4.12
C VAL A 219 -2.34 15.85 -4.21
N LEU A 220 -1.34 16.39 -3.51
CA LEU A 220 0.02 15.82 -3.50
C LEU A 220 0.03 14.39 -2.96
N LEU A 221 -0.63 14.15 -1.83
CA LEU A 221 -0.78 12.83 -1.24
C LEU A 221 -1.59 11.90 -2.15
N PHE A 222 -2.72 12.42 -2.70
CA PHE A 222 -3.56 11.66 -3.62
C PHE A 222 -2.79 11.20 -4.86
N ILE A 223 -1.98 12.07 -5.50
CA ILE A 223 -1.19 11.68 -6.69
C ILE A 223 -0.21 10.56 -6.33
N GLY A 224 0.46 10.65 -5.18
CA GLY A 224 1.34 9.58 -4.70
C GLY A 224 0.65 8.23 -4.59
N PHE A 225 -0.53 8.20 -3.99
CA PHE A 225 -1.34 6.99 -3.87
C PHE A 225 -1.99 6.58 -5.20
N ALA A 226 -2.47 7.54 -6.01
CA ALA A 226 -3.12 7.30 -7.30
C ALA A 226 -2.20 6.64 -8.33
N ILE A 227 -0.91 6.95 -8.31
CA ILE A 227 0.08 6.25 -9.12
C ILE A 227 0.16 4.77 -8.73
N LYS A 228 0.09 4.47 -7.44
CA LYS A 228 0.12 3.08 -6.94
C LYS A 228 -1.18 2.33 -7.22
N VAL A 229 -2.35 2.99 -7.11
CA VAL A 229 -3.71 2.45 -7.43
C VAL A 229 -3.90 2.18 -8.93
N PRO A 230 -3.06 2.53 -9.80
CA PRO A 230 -3.00 2.96 -11.19
C PRO A 230 -4.26 3.70 -11.68
N VAL A 231 -4.48 4.88 -11.09
CA VAL A 231 -5.55 5.78 -11.55
C VAL A 231 -5.19 6.40 -12.91
N PHE A 232 -6.15 6.50 -13.82
CA PHE A 232 -5.94 7.23 -15.07
C PHE A 232 -5.55 8.71 -14.79
N PRO A 233 -4.53 9.27 -15.47
CA PRO A 233 -3.71 8.72 -16.55
C PRO A 233 -2.44 7.97 -16.10
N PHE A 234 -2.22 7.78 -14.80
CA PHE A 234 -0.99 7.23 -14.23
C PHE A 234 -0.88 5.69 -14.26
N HIS A 235 -1.79 5.01 -14.95
CA HIS A 235 -1.92 3.54 -14.97
C HIS A 235 -0.95 2.81 -15.90
N THR A 236 -0.27 3.51 -16.81
CA THR A 236 0.45 2.88 -17.95
C THR A 236 1.67 2.06 -17.57
N TRP A 237 2.17 2.16 -16.35
CA TRP A 237 3.25 1.32 -15.84
C TRP A 237 2.79 -0.10 -15.47
N LEU A 238 1.54 -0.23 -15.01
CA LEU A 238 1.03 -1.49 -14.46
C LEU A 238 0.96 -2.63 -15.49
N PRO A 239 0.34 -2.47 -16.69
CA PRO A 239 0.26 -3.57 -17.65
C PRO A 239 1.64 -4.09 -18.05
N LEU A 240 2.62 -3.19 -18.17
CA LEU A 240 3.98 -3.55 -18.54
C LEU A 240 4.71 -4.29 -17.42
N ALA A 241 4.69 -3.73 -16.20
CA ALA A 241 5.30 -4.35 -15.03
C ALA A 241 4.69 -5.71 -14.71
N HIS A 242 3.36 -5.85 -14.86
CA HIS A 242 2.62 -7.07 -14.57
C HIS A 242 2.95 -8.21 -15.56
N VAL A 243 3.07 -7.88 -16.84
CA VAL A 243 3.38 -8.86 -17.89
C VAL A 243 4.80 -9.37 -17.77
N GLU A 244 5.74 -8.45 -17.56
CA GLU A 244 7.16 -8.79 -17.51
C GLU A 244 7.56 -9.45 -16.18
N ALA A 245 6.90 -9.14 -15.07
CA ALA A 245 7.24 -9.72 -13.76
C ALA A 245 7.09 -11.25 -13.75
N PRO A 246 7.93 -11.97 -12.97
CA PRO A 246 7.71 -13.37 -12.65
C PRO A 246 6.31 -13.57 -12.05
N THR A 247 5.70 -14.73 -12.24
CA THR A 247 4.30 -14.98 -11.85
C THR A 247 4.03 -14.68 -10.37
N ALA A 248 4.90 -15.10 -9.46
CA ALA A 248 4.74 -14.81 -8.03
C ALA A 248 4.77 -13.31 -7.72
N ILE A 249 5.66 -12.56 -8.38
CA ILE A 249 5.75 -11.10 -8.23
C ILE A 249 4.54 -10.40 -8.82
N SER A 250 4.03 -10.91 -9.95
CA SER A 250 2.80 -10.42 -10.57
C SER A 250 1.58 -10.61 -9.64
N VAL A 251 1.49 -11.74 -8.93
CA VAL A 251 0.45 -12.02 -7.92
C VAL A 251 0.54 -11.02 -6.76
N LEU A 252 1.74 -10.76 -6.23
CA LEU A 252 1.93 -9.77 -5.15
C LEU A 252 1.60 -8.36 -5.61
N LEU A 253 1.95 -8.01 -6.87
CA LEU A 253 1.67 -6.71 -7.44
C LEU A 253 0.16 -6.46 -7.51
N ALA A 254 -0.60 -7.39 -8.08
CA ALA A 254 -2.06 -7.29 -8.16
C ALA A 254 -2.75 -7.47 -6.81
N GLY A 255 -2.30 -8.45 -6.02
CA GLY A 255 -2.94 -8.86 -4.77
C GLY A 255 -2.79 -7.85 -3.63
N ILE A 256 -1.65 -7.12 -3.56
CA ILE A 256 -1.35 -6.28 -2.40
C ILE A 256 -0.83 -4.90 -2.77
N LEU A 257 0.14 -4.78 -3.71
CA LEU A 257 0.80 -3.50 -3.95
C LEU A 257 -0.16 -2.41 -4.47
N LEU A 258 -1.16 -2.77 -5.27
CA LEU A 258 -2.19 -1.81 -5.71
C LEU A 258 -3.07 -1.36 -4.54
N LYS A 259 -3.37 -2.29 -3.62
CA LYS A 259 -4.22 -2.04 -2.45
C LYS A 259 -3.56 -1.10 -1.43
N LEU A 260 -2.21 -1.04 -1.40
CA LEU A 260 -1.49 -0.05 -0.59
C LEU A 260 -1.88 1.38 -0.94
N GLY A 261 -2.11 1.67 -2.23
CA GLY A 261 -2.57 3.00 -2.66
C GLY A 261 -3.98 3.32 -2.17
N VAL A 262 -4.92 2.36 -2.27
CA VAL A 262 -6.28 2.52 -1.73
C VAL A 262 -6.24 2.68 -0.21
N TYR A 263 -5.45 1.85 0.48
CA TYR A 263 -5.22 1.96 1.91
C TYR A 263 -4.68 3.34 2.29
N GLY A 264 -3.69 3.85 1.54
CA GLY A 264 -3.11 5.18 1.77
C GLY A 264 -4.16 6.30 1.62
N ILE A 265 -5.01 6.25 0.58
CA ILE A 265 -6.09 7.22 0.42
C ILE A 265 -7.04 7.17 1.62
N LEU A 266 -7.50 5.97 2.03
CA LEU A 266 -8.42 5.81 3.15
C LEU A 266 -7.78 6.22 4.48
N ARG A 267 -6.57 5.78 4.77
CA ARG A 267 -5.87 6.04 6.03
C ARG A 267 -5.46 7.50 6.17
N VAL A 268 -4.96 8.09 5.10
CA VAL A 268 -4.32 9.42 5.12
C VAL A 268 -5.29 10.50 4.63
N ASN A 269 -5.71 10.46 3.35
CA ASN A 269 -6.56 11.51 2.80
C ASN A 269 -7.91 11.60 3.51
N TYR A 270 -8.56 10.46 3.75
CA TYR A 270 -9.84 10.40 4.43
C TYR A 270 -9.70 10.60 5.94
N GLY A 271 -8.66 10.01 6.55
CA GLY A 271 -8.44 10.09 7.98
C GLY A 271 -8.00 11.46 8.49
N LEU A 272 -7.20 12.20 7.71
CA LEU A 272 -6.59 13.46 8.16
C LEU A 272 -7.33 14.71 7.64
N MET A 273 -7.97 14.64 6.47
CA MET A 273 -8.48 15.81 5.75
C MET A 273 -9.90 15.57 5.20
N PRO A 274 -10.92 15.41 6.05
CA PRO A 274 -12.29 15.12 5.61
C PRO A 274 -12.86 16.20 4.69
N ASP A 275 -12.59 17.49 4.92
CA ASP A 275 -13.04 18.59 4.05
C ASP A 275 -12.45 18.49 2.64
N GLY A 276 -11.21 17.99 2.52
CA GLY A 276 -10.57 17.69 1.25
C GLY A 276 -11.26 16.56 0.50
N VAL A 277 -11.78 15.56 1.23
CA VAL A 277 -12.54 14.45 0.65
C VAL A 277 -13.82 14.97 0.00
N TYR A 278 -14.62 15.78 0.70
CA TYR A 278 -15.84 16.36 0.13
C TYR A 278 -15.54 17.20 -1.10
N TRP A 279 -14.51 18.04 -1.04
CA TRP A 279 -14.10 18.87 -2.16
C TRP A 279 -13.67 18.04 -3.39
N PHE A 280 -12.97 16.92 -3.20
CA PHE A 280 -12.40 16.13 -4.30
C PHE A 280 -13.30 14.96 -4.75
N SER A 281 -14.36 14.65 -4.04
CA SER A 281 -15.20 13.46 -4.26
C SER A 281 -15.78 13.37 -5.68
N GLY A 282 -16.20 14.50 -6.26
CA GLY A 282 -16.68 14.56 -7.65
C GLY A 282 -15.58 14.20 -8.66
N ALA A 283 -14.36 14.72 -8.46
CA ALA A 283 -13.20 14.37 -9.29
C ALA A 283 -12.82 12.90 -9.09
N LEU A 284 -12.89 12.37 -7.86
CA LEU A 284 -12.62 10.98 -7.56
C LEU A 284 -13.62 10.03 -8.23
N ALA A 285 -14.91 10.37 -8.22
CA ALA A 285 -15.96 9.63 -8.94
C ALA A 285 -15.68 9.60 -10.45
N PHE A 286 -15.32 10.76 -11.02
CA PHE A 286 -15.00 10.87 -12.45
C PHE A 286 -13.77 10.05 -12.83
N LEU A 287 -12.69 10.12 -12.05
CA LEU A 287 -11.49 9.31 -12.26
C LEU A 287 -11.78 7.80 -12.12
N GLY A 288 -12.59 7.42 -11.12
CA GLY A 288 -13.04 6.05 -10.96
C GLY A 288 -13.84 5.55 -12.15
N LEU A 289 -14.76 6.36 -12.66
CA LEU A 289 -15.56 6.03 -13.86
C LEU A 289 -14.67 5.84 -15.10
N ILE A 290 -13.68 6.72 -15.30
CA ILE A 290 -12.71 6.56 -16.40
C ILE A 290 -11.95 5.24 -16.23
N ASN A 291 -11.45 4.93 -15.03
CA ASN A 291 -10.75 3.67 -14.77
C ASN A 291 -11.61 2.44 -15.10
N VAL A 292 -12.89 2.47 -14.73
CA VAL A 292 -13.82 1.36 -15.02
C VAL A 292 -14.02 1.22 -16.53
N ILE A 293 -14.38 2.29 -17.22
CA ILE A 293 -14.66 2.24 -18.65
C ILE A 293 -13.38 1.94 -19.45
N TRP A 294 -12.35 2.74 -19.25
CA TRP A 294 -11.09 2.63 -20.00
C TRP A 294 -10.38 1.31 -19.70
N GLY A 295 -10.24 0.96 -18.41
CA GLY A 295 -9.64 -0.31 -17.99
C GLY A 295 -10.39 -1.52 -18.55
N GLY A 296 -11.73 -1.50 -18.52
CA GLY A 296 -12.57 -2.55 -19.08
C GLY A 296 -12.43 -2.69 -20.61
N LEU A 297 -12.51 -1.58 -21.35
CA LEU A 297 -12.34 -1.58 -22.81
C LEU A 297 -10.92 -2.04 -23.21
N CYS A 298 -9.89 -1.55 -22.51
CA CYS A 298 -8.53 -1.99 -22.74
C CYS A 298 -8.33 -3.48 -22.43
N ALA A 299 -8.97 -4.02 -21.38
CA ALA A 299 -8.90 -5.44 -21.05
C ALA A 299 -9.54 -6.30 -22.17
N LEU A 300 -10.71 -5.92 -22.68
CA LEU A 300 -11.41 -6.62 -23.75
C LEU A 300 -10.61 -6.63 -25.05
N ALA A 301 -9.80 -5.62 -25.31
CA ALA A 301 -8.98 -5.50 -26.51
C ALA A 301 -7.66 -6.31 -26.46
N GLN A 302 -7.32 -6.92 -25.31
CA GLN A 302 -6.05 -7.66 -25.17
C GLN A 302 -6.15 -9.07 -25.72
N THR A 303 -5.08 -9.51 -26.38
CA THR A 303 -4.87 -10.90 -26.82
C THR A 303 -3.96 -11.69 -25.87
N ASP A 304 -3.19 -11.00 -25.02
CA ASP A 304 -2.32 -11.59 -24.01
C ASP A 304 -3.05 -11.65 -22.67
N LEU A 305 -3.10 -12.87 -22.06
CA LEU A 305 -3.82 -13.11 -20.82
C LEU A 305 -3.29 -12.26 -19.65
N LYS A 306 -1.96 -12.09 -19.54
CA LYS A 306 -1.39 -11.26 -18.46
C LYS A 306 -1.74 -9.78 -18.63
N LYS A 307 -1.77 -9.27 -19.87
CA LYS A 307 -2.21 -7.89 -20.16
C LYS A 307 -3.70 -7.72 -19.84
N LEU A 308 -4.53 -8.69 -20.20
CA LEU A 308 -5.95 -8.68 -19.88
C LEU A 308 -6.18 -8.57 -18.37
N VAL A 309 -5.52 -9.42 -17.57
CA VAL A 309 -5.60 -9.39 -16.11
C VAL A 309 -5.08 -8.06 -15.53
N ALA A 310 -4.01 -7.50 -16.10
CA ALA A 310 -3.47 -6.22 -15.67
C ALA A 310 -4.45 -5.06 -15.88
N TYR A 311 -5.10 -4.97 -17.05
CA TYR A 311 -6.12 -3.95 -17.30
C TYR A 311 -7.41 -4.22 -16.53
N SER A 312 -7.77 -5.48 -16.28
CA SER A 312 -8.85 -5.84 -15.35
C SER A 312 -8.57 -5.29 -13.95
N SER A 313 -7.32 -5.33 -13.47
CA SER A 313 -6.96 -4.73 -12.18
C SER A 313 -7.16 -3.20 -12.17
N VAL A 314 -6.85 -2.50 -13.28
CA VAL A 314 -7.17 -1.04 -13.41
C VAL A 314 -8.68 -0.80 -13.30
N ASN A 315 -9.47 -1.63 -13.98
CA ASN A 315 -10.94 -1.57 -13.90
C ASN A 315 -11.43 -1.78 -12.46
N HIS A 316 -10.97 -2.82 -11.78
CA HIS A 316 -11.35 -3.14 -10.39
C HIS A 316 -10.97 -2.04 -9.39
N MET A 317 -9.82 -1.42 -9.55
CA MET A 317 -9.44 -0.25 -8.73
C MET A 317 -10.35 0.95 -8.98
N GLY A 318 -10.92 1.09 -10.17
CA GLY A 318 -11.93 2.09 -10.47
C GLY A 318 -13.19 1.97 -9.59
N TYR A 319 -13.64 0.75 -9.32
CA TYR A 319 -14.77 0.52 -8.40
C TYR A 319 -14.45 0.95 -6.97
N SER A 320 -13.22 0.72 -6.50
CA SER A 320 -12.78 1.23 -5.19
C SER A 320 -12.84 2.76 -5.12
N LEU A 321 -12.40 3.45 -6.19
CA LEU A 321 -12.46 4.93 -6.26
C LEU A 321 -13.91 5.44 -6.24
N ILE A 322 -14.82 4.80 -6.99
CA ILE A 322 -16.24 5.16 -7.00
C ILE A 322 -16.86 4.93 -5.62
N GLY A 323 -16.55 3.80 -4.97
CA GLY A 323 -17.01 3.50 -3.62
C GLY A 323 -16.55 4.54 -2.60
N MET A 324 -15.28 4.96 -2.69
CA MET A 324 -14.75 6.06 -1.87
C MET A 324 -15.45 7.39 -2.16
N ALA A 325 -15.72 7.71 -3.41
CA ALA A 325 -16.39 8.96 -3.80
C ALA A 325 -17.83 9.06 -3.26
N ALA A 326 -18.46 7.94 -2.90
CA ALA A 326 -19.83 7.91 -2.36
C ALA A 326 -19.98 8.70 -1.03
N VAL A 327 -18.87 9.08 -0.38
CA VAL A 327 -18.88 9.95 0.81
C VAL A 327 -19.53 11.33 0.53
N ILE A 328 -19.55 11.80 -0.73
CA ILE A 328 -20.26 13.03 -1.11
C ILE A 328 -21.73 13.00 -0.67
N ALA A 329 -22.34 11.81 -0.66
CA ALA A 329 -23.72 11.64 -0.24
C ALA A 329 -23.94 11.94 1.26
N ALA A 330 -22.90 11.84 2.10
CA ALA A 330 -23.00 12.10 3.54
C ALA A 330 -23.04 13.62 3.87
N GLY A 331 -22.59 14.49 2.96
CA GLY A 331 -22.63 15.95 3.13
C GLY A 331 -24.02 16.57 3.07
N GLU A 332 -25.01 15.86 2.54
CA GLU A 332 -26.41 16.27 2.50
C GLU A 332 -27.17 15.59 3.64
N SER A 333 -27.36 16.27 4.70
CA SER A 333 -27.87 16.03 6.08
C SER A 333 -29.03 15.04 6.34
N ASN A 334 -29.24 13.97 5.59
CA ASN A 334 -30.27 12.98 5.86
C ASN A 334 -29.67 11.60 6.18
N GLY A 335 -30.14 10.92 7.22
CA GLY A 335 -29.62 9.63 7.70
C GLY A 335 -29.57 8.50 6.63
N LEU A 336 -30.32 8.60 5.53
CA LEU A 336 -30.24 7.72 4.36
C LEU A 336 -28.89 7.90 3.61
N ASN A 337 -28.39 9.14 3.54
CA ASN A 337 -27.16 9.47 2.83
C ASN A 337 -25.91 8.99 3.58
N LEU A 338 -25.95 8.95 4.93
CA LEU A 338 -24.87 8.38 5.74
C LEU A 338 -24.73 6.86 5.51
N LYS A 339 -25.85 6.13 5.42
CA LYS A 339 -25.83 4.68 5.11
C LYS A 339 -25.26 4.42 3.71
N ALA A 340 -25.61 5.25 2.72
CA ALA A 340 -25.08 5.14 1.37
C ALA A 340 -23.55 5.38 1.34
N ALA A 341 -23.07 6.39 2.06
CA ALA A 341 -21.64 6.67 2.19
C ALA A 341 -20.90 5.52 2.88
N GLN A 342 -21.45 4.98 3.97
CA GLN A 342 -20.89 3.83 4.68
C GLN A 342 -20.86 2.57 3.80
N ALA A 343 -21.92 2.31 3.04
CA ALA A 343 -21.99 1.19 2.09
C ALA A 343 -20.95 1.35 0.97
N GLY A 344 -20.77 2.58 0.44
CA GLY A 344 -19.77 2.88 -0.58
C GLY A 344 -18.34 2.64 -0.08
N LEU A 345 -18.01 3.15 1.11
CA LEU A 345 -16.69 2.92 1.75
C LEU A 345 -16.49 1.43 2.06
N GLY A 346 -17.51 0.77 2.61
CA GLY A 346 -17.47 -0.68 2.85
C GLY A 346 -17.22 -1.47 1.57
N GLY A 347 -17.89 -1.09 0.46
CA GLY A 347 -17.67 -1.66 -0.86
C GLY A 347 -16.25 -1.42 -1.39
N ALA A 348 -15.70 -0.21 -1.20
CA ALA A 348 -14.32 0.11 -1.58
C ALA A 348 -13.30 -0.74 -0.80
N VAL A 349 -13.50 -0.93 0.50
CA VAL A 349 -12.67 -1.80 1.34
C VAL A 349 -12.82 -3.25 0.91
N PHE A 350 -14.06 -3.73 0.69
CA PHE A 350 -14.30 -5.10 0.23
C PHE A 350 -13.63 -5.38 -1.11
N GLN A 351 -13.63 -4.42 -2.03
CA GLN A 351 -12.95 -4.52 -3.32
C GLN A 351 -11.43 -4.69 -3.20
N MET A 352 -10.82 -4.31 -2.06
CA MET A 352 -9.40 -4.56 -1.82
C MET A 352 -9.08 -6.05 -1.63
N PHE A 353 -10.07 -6.89 -1.33
CA PHE A 353 -9.90 -8.34 -1.18
C PHE A 353 -10.20 -9.14 -2.45
N ASN A 354 -10.76 -8.51 -3.46
CA ASN A 354 -11.14 -9.13 -4.72
C ASN A 354 -9.96 -9.35 -5.71
#